data_11a3c77a3e3bb38c9abfa671d0a0f1af
#
_entry.id   11a3c77a3e3bb38c9abfa671d0a0f1af
#
_cell.length_a   1.000
_cell.length_b   1.000
_cell.length_c   1.000
_cell.angle_alpha   90.00
_cell.angle_beta   90.00
_cell.angle_gamma   90.00
#
_symmetry.space_group_name_H-M   'P 1'
#
loop_
_entity.id
_entity.type
_entity.pdbx_description
1 polymer ?
#
loop_
_entity_poly.entity_id
_entity_poly.type
_entity_poly.pdbx_seq_one_letter_code
_entity_poly.pdbx_strand_id
1 'polypeptide(L)'
;DLWFIIPILWSLLPLYNLFRFLKVPLMPTVPEEEKTPLKTLFTSKIFLVALLLMLCAGASELAMSQWSSLFAERALGVTKVIGDLLGPCLFAVFMGIGRTIYGVWGEKIHLTGAMVFCAALCILCYLGTALFENPWLSLLSCALCGFSVSLMWPGTFSLTSAAYPKGGTAMFGILAVLGDVGCSVGPALMGAVSGAVSGNAKIAASFPNLTADQLGLKSGMLFSAVFPAFILIGVLLL
;
A
#
# COMPACT_ATOMS: atom_id res chain seq x y z
N ASP A 1 10.20 -30.61 10.10
CA ASP A 1 9.65 -29.25 9.94
C ASP A 1 10.69 -28.23 10.37
N LEU A 2 11.39 -27.63 9.39
CA LEU A 2 12.48 -26.67 9.62
C LEU A 2 12.07 -25.22 9.29
N TRP A 3 10.77 -24.90 9.37
CA TRP A 3 10.22 -23.59 9.02
C TRP A 3 10.87 -22.43 9.80
N PHE A 4 11.31 -22.68 11.04
CA PHE A 4 11.93 -21.67 11.91
C PHE A 4 13.33 -21.24 11.44
N ILE A 5 14.00 -22.00 10.57
CA ILE A 5 15.33 -21.64 10.05
C ILE A 5 15.24 -20.37 9.21
N ILE A 6 14.20 -20.21 8.39
CA ILE A 6 14.04 -19.04 7.52
C ILE A 6 13.94 -17.74 8.32
N PRO A 7 13.05 -17.58 9.33
CA PRO A 7 13.03 -16.40 10.19
C PRO A 7 14.36 -16.15 10.92
N ILE A 8 15.05 -17.20 11.38
CA ILE A 8 16.37 -17.05 12.04
C ILE A 8 17.40 -16.49 11.07
N LEU A 9 17.48 -17.01 9.85
CA LEU A 9 18.40 -16.49 8.83
C LEU A 9 18.09 -15.03 8.48
N TRP A 10 16.79 -14.69 8.32
CA TRP A 10 16.39 -13.31 8.06
C TRP A 10 16.70 -12.35 9.21
N SER A 11 16.71 -12.82 10.47
CA SER A 11 17.05 -11.99 11.63
C SER A 11 18.52 -11.56 11.66
N LEU A 12 19.42 -12.23 10.94
CA LEU A 12 20.85 -11.88 10.87
C LEU A 12 21.06 -10.52 10.20
N LEU A 13 20.22 -10.13 9.21
CA LEU A 13 20.32 -8.83 8.55
C LEU A 13 20.00 -7.65 9.50
N PRO A 14 18.85 -7.63 10.21
CA PRO A 14 18.61 -6.59 11.23
C PRO A 14 19.66 -6.57 12.34
N LEU A 15 20.16 -7.72 12.79
CA LEU A 15 21.23 -7.79 13.78
C LEU A 15 22.53 -7.16 13.25
N TYR A 16 22.94 -7.47 12.04
CA TYR A 16 24.08 -6.81 11.39
C TYR A 16 23.89 -5.30 11.32
N ASN A 17 22.71 -4.84 10.87
CA ASN A 17 22.37 -3.43 10.80
C ASN A 17 22.40 -2.76 12.18
N LEU A 18 21.90 -3.41 13.24
CA LEU A 18 21.98 -2.91 14.61
C LEU A 18 23.43 -2.58 14.98
N PHE A 19 24.38 -3.51 14.78
CA PHE A 19 25.78 -3.27 15.08
C PHE A 19 26.41 -2.15 14.23
N ARG A 20 25.96 -1.99 12.98
CA ARG A 20 26.39 -0.90 12.10
C ARG A 20 25.87 0.44 12.61
N PHE A 21 24.59 0.54 12.94
CA PHE A 21 23.98 1.78 13.44
C PHE A 21 24.52 2.23 14.79
N LEU A 22 24.91 1.32 15.67
CA LEU A 22 25.57 1.69 16.94
C LEU A 22 26.90 2.44 16.75
N LYS A 23 27.53 2.31 15.57
CA LYS A 23 28.80 2.94 15.24
C LYS A 23 28.69 4.18 14.36
N VAL A 24 27.52 4.47 13.83
CA VAL A 24 27.28 5.60 12.92
C VAL A 24 26.95 6.84 13.75
N PRO A 25 27.69 7.97 13.59
CA PRO A 25 27.33 9.22 14.25
C PRO A 25 26.00 9.74 13.62
N LEU A 26 24.94 9.79 14.41
CA LEU A 26 23.65 10.33 14.00
C LEU A 26 23.67 11.85 14.23
N MET A 27 23.74 12.61 13.15
CA MET A 27 23.58 14.07 13.23
C MET A 27 22.09 14.42 13.12
N PRO A 28 21.58 15.36 13.94
CA PRO A 28 20.22 15.84 13.79
C PRO A 28 20.07 16.53 12.42
N THR A 29 19.03 16.17 11.68
CA THR A 29 18.74 16.75 10.35
C THR A 29 18.32 18.22 10.44
N VAL A 30 17.73 18.61 11.56
CA VAL A 30 17.29 19.98 11.86
C VAL A 30 17.66 20.28 13.30
N PRO A 31 18.32 21.42 13.61
CA PRO A 31 18.55 21.87 14.97
C PRO A 31 17.25 21.97 15.77
N GLU A 32 17.28 21.63 17.08
CA GLU A 32 16.10 21.63 17.94
C GLU A 32 15.35 22.98 17.94
N GLU A 33 16.10 24.07 17.92
CA GLU A 33 15.59 25.44 17.96
C GLU A 33 14.85 25.84 16.67
N GLU A 34 15.12 25.14 15.55
CA GLU A 34 14.54 25.43 14.24
C GLU A 34 13.41 24.48 13.86
N LYS A 35 13.14 23.47 14.65
CA LYS A 35 12.09 22.48 14.34
C LYS A 35 10.70 23.10 14.36
N THR A 36 9.92 22.77 13.35
CA THR A 36 8.50 23.13 13.32
C THR A 36 7.78 22.44 14.49
N PRO A 37 7.11 23.18 15.40
CA PRO A 37 6.36 22.59 16.49
C PRO A 37 5.28 21.61 16.00
N LEU A 38 5.12 20.46 16.65
CA LEU A 38 4.10 19.47 16.29
C LEU A 38 2.68 20.07 16.25
N LYS A 39 2.37 20.96 17.19
CA LYS A 39 1.08 21.66 17.21
C LYS A 39 0.81 22.40 15.90
N THR A 40 1.84 23.04 15.33
CA THR A 40 1.73 23.75 14.04
C THR A 40 1.48 22.78 12.89
N LEU A 41 2.15 21.62 12.90
CA LEU A 41 1.91 20.58 11.90
C LEU A 41 0.46 20.09 11.94
N PHE A 42 -0.05 19.72 13.11
CA PHE A 42 -1.43 19.21 13.26
C PHE A 42 -2.52 20.23 13.00
N THR A 43 -2.22 21.53 13.02
CA THR A 43 -3.17 22.58 12.62
C THR A 43 -3.14 22.87 11.11
N SER A 44 -2.14 22.36 10.40
CA SER A 44 -2.01 22.58 8.97
C SER A 44 -2.82 21.59 8.15
N LYS A 45 -3.61 22.10 7.22
CA LYS A 45 -4.40 21.30 6.28
C LYS A 45 -3.51 20.39 5.41
N ILE A 46 -2.35 20.91 4.97
CA ILE A 46 -1.39 20.14 4.14
C ILE A 46 -0.90 18.92 4.90
N PHE A 47 -0.53 19.07 6.18
CA PHE A 47 -0.07 17.96 6.98
C PHE A 47 -1.18 16.94 7.26
N LEU A 48 -2.40 17.37 7.52
CA LEU A 48 -3.55 16.47 7.71
C LEU A 48 -3.86 15.67 6.43
N VAL A 49 -3.76 16.31 5.25
CA VAL A 49 -3.88 15.60 3.97
C VAL A 49 -2.74 14.59 3.82
N ALA A 50 -1.49 14.95 4.14
CA ALA A 50 -0.36 14.03 4.08
C ALA A 50 -0.54 12.81 5.00
N LEU A 51 -1.09 12.99 6.20
CA LEU A 51 -1.45 11.88 7.11
C LEU A 51 -2.49 10.95 6.47
N LEU A 52 -3.53 11.50 5.85
CA LEU A 52 -4.52 10.73 5.12
C LEU A 52 -3.91 9.98 3.94
N LEU A 53 -3.02 10.64 3.17
CA LEU A 53 -2.31 9.99 2.07
C LEU A 53 -1.48 8.80 2.56
N MET A 54 -0.75 8.93 3.67
CA MET A 54 0.03 7.83 4.24
C MET A 54 -0.86 6.66 4.69
N LEU A 55 -1.96 6.95 5.39
CA LEU A 55 -2.93 5.92 5.78
C LEU A 55 -3.48 5.19 4.56
N CYS A 56 -3.90 5.93 3.54
CA CYS A 56 -4.44 5.34 2.31
C CYS A 56 -3.37 4.58 1.51
N ALA A 57 -2.10 5.02 1.55
CA ALA A 57 -0.99 4.33 0.90
C ALA A 57 -0.76 2.95 1.53
N GLY A 58 -0.67 2.87 2.86
CA GLY A 58 -0.56 1.59 3.57
C GLY A 58 -1.76 0.68 3.32
N ALA A 59 -2.98 1.23 3.37
CA ALA A 59 -4.20 0.48 3.10
C ALA A 59 -4.24 -0.08 1.67
N SER A 60 -3.88 0.74 0.66
CA SER A 60 -3.84 0.31 -0.75
C SER A 60 -2.80 -0.79 -1.01
N GLU A 61 -1.64 -0.70 -0.35
CA GLU A 61 -0.56 -1.67 -0.51
C GLU A 61 -0.96 -3.01 0.12
N LEU A 62 -1.35 -3.01 1.39
CA LEU A 62 -1.55 -4.25 2.15
C LEU A 62 -2.90 -4.93 1.86
N ALA A 63 -3.96 -4.20 1.51
CA ALA A 63 -5.21 -4.82 1.12
C ALA A 63 -5.04 -5.70 -0.13
N MET A 64 -4.30 -5.24 -1.15
CA MET A 64 -4.02 -6.04 -2.33
C MET A 64 -3.06 -7.18 -2.03
N SER A 65 -1.88 -6.90 -1.45
CA SER A 65 -0.83 -7.90 -1.30
C SER A 65 -1.21 -9.06 -0.38
N GLN A 66 -1.92 -8.80 0.72
CA GLN A 66 -2.32 -9.84 1.68
C GLN A 66 -3.47 -10.72 1.17
N TRP A 67 -4.40 -10.14 0.40
CA TRP A 67 -5.57 -10.88 -0.06
C TRP A 67 -5.41 -11.51 -1.45
N SER A 68 -4.38 -11.13 -2.21
CA SER A 68 -4.20 -11.57 -3.61
C SER A 68 -4.07 -13.07 -3.77
N SER A 69 -3.37 -13.78 -2.89
CA SER A 69 -3.24 -15.24 -2.94
C SER A 69 -4.56 -15.94 -2.69
N LEU A 70 -5.28 -15.55 -1.61
CA LEU A 70 -6.60 -16.12 -1.30
C LEU A 70 -7.63 -15.80 -2.37
N PHE A 71 -7.59 -14.57 -2.92
CA PHE A 71 -8.42 -14.15 -4.03
C PHE A 71 -8.17 -15.01 -5.28
N ALA A 72 -6.91 -15.25 -5.62
CA ALA A 72 -6.53 -16.09 -6.74
C ALA A 72 -7.06 -17.53 -6.58
N GLU A 73 -6.91 -18.10 -5.41
CA GLU A 73 -7.36 -19.47 -5.13
C GLU A 73 -8.89 -19.58 -5.14
N ARG A 74 -9.59 -18.74 -4.38
CA ARG A 74 -11.03 -18.88 -4.15
C ARG A 74 -11.89 -18.16 -5.16
N ALA A 75 -11.47 -16.98 -5.63
CA ALA A 75 -12.27 -16.22 -6.59
C ALA A 75 -11.97 -16.58 -8.04
N LEU A 76 -10.71 -16.90 -8.36
CA LEU A 76 -10.30 -17.19 -9.74
C LEU A 76 -10.12 -18.69 -10.01
N GLY A 77 -10.10 -19.54 -8.98
CA GLY A 77 -9.98 -21.00 -9.13
C GLY A 77 -8.58 -21.48 -9.57
N VAL A 78 -7.54 -20.67 -9.39
CA VAL A 78 -6.16 -21.09 -9.69
C VAL A 78 -5.54 -21.84 -8.51
N THR A 79 -4.51 -22.64 -8.76
CA THR A 79 -3.83 -23.36 -7.68
C THR A 79 -3.15 -22.37 -6.72
N LYS A 80 -3.05 -22.75 -5.45
CA LYS A 80 -2.40 -21.92 -4.41
C LYS A 80 -0.99 -21.47 -4.81
N VAL A 81 -0.19 -22.37 -5.40
CA VAL A 81 1.18 -22.05 -5.84
C VAL A 81 1.19 -20.96 -6.90
N ILE A 82 0.30 -21.02 -7.88
CA ILE A 82 0.17 -19.99 -8.91
C ILE A 82 -0.34 -18.70 -8.28
N GLY A 83 -1.31 -18.79 -7.36
CA GLY A 83 -1.82 -17.64 -6.62
C GLY A 83 -0.74 -16.91 -5.82
N ASP A 84 0.12 -17.64 -5.13
CA ASP A 84 1.24 -17.07 -4.34
C ASP A 84 2.31 -16.44 -5.24
N LEU A 85 2.63 -17.05 -6.38
CA LEU A 85 3.64 -16.54 -7.30
C LEU A 85 3.15 -15.32 -8.09
N LEU A 86 1.95 -15.38 -8.66
CA LEU A 86 1.43 -14.32 -9.54
C LEU A 86 0.68 -13.22 -8.78
N GLY A 87 0.23 -13.49 -7.56
CA GLY A 87 -0.34 -12.50 -6.65
C GLY A 87 0.77 -11.76 -5.89
N PRO A 88 1.03 -12.11 -4.62
CA PRO A 88 1.90 -11.33 -3.76
C PRO A 88 3.38 -11.30 -4.21
N CYS A 89 3.90 -12.36 -4.84
CA CYS A 89 5.30 -12.37 -5.28
C CYS A 89 5.53 -11.41 -6.45
N LEU A 90 4.74 -11.49 -7.53
CA LEU A 90 4.87 -10.53 -8.64
C LEU A 90 4.51 -9.11 -8.21
N PHE A 91 3.53 -8.93 -7.33
CA PHE A 91 3.24 -7.62 -6.72
C PHE A 91 4.52 -7.03 -6.09
N ALA A 92 5.24 -7.81 -5.28
CA ALA A 92 6.48 -7.35 -4.64
C ALA A 92 7.59 -7.03 -5.66
N VAL A 93 7.71 -7.83 -6.72
CA VAL A 93 8.68 -7.59 -7.81
C VAL A 93 8.36 -6.27 -8.52
N PHE A 94 7.12 -6.05 -8.93
CA PHE A 94 6.71 -4.82 -9.59
C PHE A 94 6.86 -3.59 -8.67
N MET A 95 6.57 -3.75 -7.39
CA MET A 95 6.81 -2.70 -6.40
C MET A 95 8.30 -2.37 -6.28
N GLY A 96 9.17 -3.39 -6.25
CA GLY A 96 10.63 -3.21 -6.24
C GLY A 96 11.12 -2.48 -7.49
N ILE A 97 10.61 -2.84 -8.67
CA ILE A 97 10.91 -2.15 -9.94
C ILE A 97 10.52 -0.67 -9.84
N GLY A 98 9.30 -0.36 -9.42
CA GLY A 98 8.83 1.02 -9.29
C GLY A 98 9.66 1.84 -8.31
N ARG A 99 10.01 1.28 -7.14
CA ARG A 99 10.90 1.92 -6.15
C ARG A 99 12.30 2.15 -6.70
N THR A 100 12.84 1.21 -7.48
CA THR A 100 14.15 1.35 -8.12
C THR A 100 14.13 2.46 -9.17
N ILE A 101 13.10 2.51 -10.02
CA ILE A 101 12.90 3.58 -11.00
C ILE A 101 12.88 4.94 -10.31
N TYR A 102 12.10 5.07 -9.25
CA TYR A 102 12.05 6.31 -8.48
C TYR A 102 13.39 6.65 -7.80
N GLY A 103 14.08 5.67 -7.24
CA GLY A 103 15.40 5.86 -6.62
C GLY A 103 16.46 6.36 -7.60
N VAL A 104 16.43 5.89 -8.86
CA VAL A 104 17.42 6.26 -9.89
C VAL A 104 17.07 7.56 -10.61
N TRP A 105 15.80 7.78 -10.91
CA TRP A 105 15.34 8.89 -11.73
C TRP A 105 14.43 9.88 -11.00
N GLY A 106 14.26 9.75 -9.70
CA GLY A 106 13.32 10.55 -8.89
C GLY A 106 13.50 12.06 -9.03
N GLU A 107 14.75 12.53 -9.16
CA GLU A 107 15.06 13.96 -9.38
C GLU A 107 14.54 14.50 -10.72
N LYS A 108 14.34 13.63 -11.73
CA LYS A 108 13.84 13.99 -13.05
C LYS A 108 12.33 13.82 -13.18
N ILE A 109 11.71 13.14 -12.22
CA ILE A 109 10.28 12.82 -12.24
C ILE A 109 9.50 13.96 -11.59
N HIS A 110 8.48 14.47 -12.29
CA HIS A 110 7.53 15.40 -11.68
C HIS A 110 6.68 14.63 -10.66
N LEU A 111 7.03 14.77 -9.38
CA LEU A 111 6.54 13.93 -8.29
C LEU A 111 5.00 13.88 -8.19
N THR A 112 4.34 15.05 -8.20
CA THR A 112 2.88 15.13 -8.13
C THR A 112 2.22 14.39 -9.29
N GLY A 113 2.72 14.60 -10.52
CA GLY A 113 2.22 13.91 -11.71
C GLY A 113 2.40 12.39 -11.65
N ALA A 114 3.54 11.93 -11.14
CA ALA A 114 3.80 10.51 -10.95
C ALA A 114 2.89 9.90 -9.88
N MET A 115 2.62 10.61 -8.79
CA MET A 115 1.69 10.15 -7.76
C MET A 115 0.24 10.09 -8.27
N VAL A 116 -0.20 11.07 -9.06
CA VAL A 116 -1.51 11.06 -9.73
C VAL A 116 -1.62 9.86 -10.66
N PHE A 117 -0.60 9.62 -11.50
CA PHE A 117 -0.55 8.44 -12.37
C PHE A 117 -0.60 7.13 -11.56
N CYS A 118 0.20 7.01 -10.52
CA CYS A 118 0.22 5.83 -9.65
C CYS A 118 -1.12 5.59 -8.97
N ALA A 119 -1.77 6.64 -8.46
CA ALA A 119 -3.08 6.52 -7.82
C ALA A 119 -4.17 6.10 -8.82
N ALA A 120 -4.19 6.69 -10.02
CA ALA A 120 -5.13 6.31 -11.08
C ALA A 120 -4.89 4.86 -11.55
N LEU A 121 -3.62 4.47 -11.77
CA LEU A 121 -3.26 3.10 -12.12
C LEU A 121 -3.67 2.11 -11.02
N CYS A 122 -3.50 2.47 -9.75
CA CYS A 122 -3.90 1.63 -8.62
C CYS A 122 -5.42 1.38 -8.61
N ILE A 123 -6.23 2.44 -8.84
CA ILE A 123 -7.68 2.29 -8.99
C ILE A 123 -8.00 1.30 -10.11
N LEU A 124 -7.40 1.47 -11.29
CA LEU A 124 -7.60 0.58 -12.42
C LEU A 124 -7.18 -0.86 -12.10
N CYS A 125 -6.09 -1.05 -11.36
CA CYS A 125 -5.65 -2.37 -10.91
C CYS A 125 -6.66 -3.03 -9.97
N TYR A 126 -7.21 -2.32 -9.00
CA TYR A 126 -8.25 -2.85 -8.12
C TYR A 126 -9.52 -3.22 -8.89
N LEU A 127 -9.96 -2.35 -9.80
CA LEU A 127 -11.11 -2.61 -10.67
C LEU A 127 -10.83 -3.82 -11.58
N GLY A 128 -9.66 -3.89 -12.21
CA GLY A 128 -9.27 -5.00 -13.08
C GLY A 128 -9.20 -6.32 -12.32
N THR A 129 -8.61 -6.33 -11.12
CA THR A 129 -8.56 -7.50 -10.25
C THR A 129 -9.96 -8.04 -9.94
N ALA A 130 -10.89 -7.15 -9.59
CA ALA A 130 -12.24 -7.56 -9.20
C ALA A 130 -13.17 -7.91 -10.36
N LEU A 131 -13.04 -7.20 -11.50
CA LEU A 131 -14.04 -7.27 -12.59
C LEU A 131 -13.64 -8.19 -13.73
N PHE A 132 -12.34 -8.43 -13.98
CA PHE A 132 -11.96 -9.35 -15.04
C PHE A 132 -12.40 -10.78 -14.70
N GLU A 133 -13.05 -11.43 -15.67
CA GLU A 133 -13.43 -12.85 -15.59
C GLU A 133 -12.24 -13.76 -15.89
N ASN A 134 -11.32 -13.31 -16.74
CA ASN A 134 -10.10 -14.04 -17.07
C ASN A 134 -9.13 -14.00 -15.90
N PRO A 135 -8.76 -15.15 -15.28
CA PRO A 135 -7.88 -15.22 -14.12
C PRO A 135 -6.51 -14.57 -14.34
N TRP A 136 -5.96 -14.71 -15.55
CA TRP A 136 -4.64 -14.17 -15.88
C TRP A 136 -4.62 -12.65 -15.95
N LEU A 137 -5.68 -12.04 -16.51
CA LEU A 137 -5.82 -10.58 -16.55
C LEU A 137 -6.06 -10.02 -15.13
N SER A 138 -6.83 -10.72 -14.32
CA SER A 138 -7.05 -10.36 -12.92
C SER A 138 -5.74 -10.41 -12.12
N LEU A 139 -4.96 -11.48 -12.24
CA LEU A 139 -3.64 -11.62 -11.59
C LEU A 139 -2.61 -10.61 -12.11
N LEU A 140 -2.62 -10.31 -13.41
CA LEU A 140 -1.78 -9.24 -13.97
C LEU A 140 -2.13 -7.88 -13.36
N SER A 141 -3.41 -7.60 -13.13
CA SER A 141 -3.86 -6.40 -12.43
C SER A 141 -3.37 -6.37 -10.98
N CYS A 142 -3.42 -7.51 -10.26
CA CYS A 142 -2.80 -7.63 -8.93
C CYS A 142 -1.31 -7.29 -8.95
N ALA A 143 -0.55 -7.86 -9.90
CA ALA A 143 0.87 -7.64 -10.02
C ALA A 143 1.20 -6.18 -10.33
N LEU A 144 0.52 -5.56 -11.30
CA LEU A 144 0.68 -4.16 -11.68
C LEU A 144 0.30 -3.20 -10.53
N CYS A 145 -0.60 -3.61 -9.65
CA CYS A 145 -0.92 -2.84 -8.44
C CYS A 145 0.34 -2.61 -7.59
N GLY A 146 1.25 -3.59 -7.50
CA GLY A 146 2.54 -3.42 -6.82
C GLY A 146 3.35 -2.25 -7.39
N PHE A 147 3.44 -2.12 -8.71
CA PHE A 147 4.08 -0.97 -9.34
C PHE A 147 3.37 0.34 -8.98
N SER A 148 2.05 0.36 -9.02
CA SER A 148 1.25 1.56 -8.74
C SER A 148 1.41 2.07 -7.30
N VAL A 149 1.51 1.18 -6.29
CA VAL A 149 1.69 1.60 -4.88
C VAL A 149 3.14 1.95 -4.53
N SER A 150 4.10 1.59 -5.38
CA SER A 150 5.53 1.73 -5.12
C SER A 150 5.96 3.14 -4.73
N LEU A 151 5.32 4.15 -5.31
CA LEU A 151 5.63 5.57 -5.11
C LEU A 151 4.81 6.22 -4.00
N MET A 152 3.71 5.61 -3.55
CA MET A 152 2.77 6.26 -2.63
C MET A 152 3.41 6.62 -1.28
N TRP A 153 4.20 5.72 -0.69
CA TRP A 153 4.92 5.99 0.55
C TRP A 153 6.05 7.01 0.35
N PRO A 154 7.07 6.73 -0.48
CA PRO A 154 8.19 7.66 -0.65
C PRO A 154 7.75 9.00 -1.23
N GLY A 155 6.77 9.01 -2.10
CA GLY A 155 6.21 10.24 -2.68
C GLY A 155 5.53 11.10 -1.63
N THR A 156 4.73 10.52 -0.72
CA THR A 156 4.09 11.28 0.36
C THR A 156 5.13 11.85 1.33
N PHE A 157 6.18 11.09 1.68
CA PHE A 157 7.30 11.61 2.45
C PHE A 157 7.98 12.79 1.75
N SER A 158 8.26 12.65 0.46
CA SER A 158 8.93 13.70 -0.34
C SER A 158 8.08 14.97 -0.46
N LEU A 159 6.77 14.86 -0.74
CA LEU A 159 5.85 16.00 -0.78
C LEU A 159 5.77 16.70 0.57
N THR A 160 5.68 15.93 1.66
CA THR A 160 5.58 16.50 3.01
C THR A 160 6.90 17.18 3.41
N SER A 161 8.04 16.58 3.06
CA SER A 161 9.36 17.17 3.32
C SER A 161 9.56 18.49 2.56
N ALA A 162 9.08 18.57 1.31
CA ALA A 162 9.13 19.79 0.53
C ALA A 162 8.24 20.89 1.12
N ALA A 163 7.06 20.53 1.65
CA ALA A 163 6.16 21.49 2.32
C ALA A 163 6.66 21.93 3.71
N TYR A 164 7.39 21.05 4.41
CA TYR A 164 7.90 21.29 5.77
C TYR A 164 9.39 20.94 5.88
N PRO A 165 10.31 21.73 5.30
CA PRO A 165 11.74 21.44 5.35
C PRO A 165 12.31 21.35 6.77
N LYS A 166 11.66 22.01 7.73
CA LYS A 166 12.02 22.02 9.15
C LYS A 166 11.15 21.08 10.01
N GLY A 167 10.41 20.15 9.40
CA GLY A 167 9.50 19.23 10.10
C GLY A 167 10.19 18.25 11.04
N GLY A 168 11.45 17.95 10.79
CA GLY A 168 12.28 17.11 11.65
C GLY A 168 11.84 15.63 11.66
N THR A 169 12.54 14.84 12.47
CA THR A 169 12.36 13.37 12.53
C THR A 169 10.96 12.97 13.03
N ALA A 170 10.38 13.75 13.97
CA ALA A 170 9.07 13.44 14.54
C ALA A 170 7.96 13.49 13.49
N MET A 171 8.02 14.42 12.54
CA MET A 171 7.08 14.51 11.41
C MET A 171 7.07 13.21 10.59
N PHE A 172 8.24 12.70 10.23
CA PHE A 172 8.35 11.45 9.48
C PHE A 172 7.87 10.24 10.29
N GLY A 173 8.17 10.22 11.60
CA GLY A 173 7.68 9.17 12.50
C GLY A 173 6.16 9.12 12.56
N ILE A 174 5.49 10.28 12.67
CA ILE A 174 4.02 10.35 12.70
C ILE A 174 3.42 9.89 11.37
N LEU A 175 4.00 10.31 10.23
CA LEU A 175 3.58 9.84 8.91
C LEU A 175 3.70 8.31 8.80
N ALA A 176 4.85 7.73 9.22
CA ALA A 176 5.06 6.29 9.20
C ALA A 176 4.00 5.55 10.02
N VAL A 177 3.72 6.00 11.26
CA VAL A 177 2.68 5.41 12.11
C VAL A 177 1.32 5.40 11.43
N LEU A 178 0.93 6.49 10.75
CA LEU A 178 -0.34 6.52 10.01
C LEU A 178 -0.33 5.55 8.81
N GLY A 179 0.80 5.39 8.15
CA GLY A 179 0.96 4.37 7.11
C GLY A 179 0.78 2.96 7.67
N ASP A 180 1.40 2.63 8.81
CA ASP A 180 1.27 1.33 9.48
C ASP A 180 -0.16 1.07 9.97
N VAL A 181 -0.86 2.11 10.47
CA VAL A 181 -2.30 2.03 10.76
C VAL A 181 -3.08 1.67 9.48
N GLY A 182 -2.76 2.30 8.35
CA GLY A 182 -3.34 1.97 7.05
C GLY A 182 -3.10 0.52 6.64
N CYS A 183 -1.87 0.02 6.85
CA CYS A 183 -1.49 -1.38 6.60
C CYS A 183 -2.34 -2.38 7.41
N SER A 184 -2.85 -1.97 8.56
CA SER A 184 -3.74 -2.80 9.39
C SER A 184 -5.21 -2.63 9.01
N VAL A 185 -5.65 -1.39 8.81
CA VAL A 185 -7.05 -1.04 8.54
C VAL A 185 -7.48 -1.48 7.15
N GLY A 186 -6.62 -1.34 6.12
CA GLY A 186 -6.95 -1.71 4.75
C GLY A 186 -7.40 -3.16 4.59
N PRO A 187 -6.54 -4.14 4.93
CA PRO A 187 -6.91 -5.56 4.86
C PRO A 187 -8.10 -5.92 5.77
N ALA A 188 -8.20 -5.31 6.96
CA ALA A 188 -9.29 -5.57 7.88
C ALA A 188 -10.65 -5.12 7.30
N LEU A 189 -10.71 -3.93 6.71
CA LEU A 189 -11.93 -3.42 6.06
C LEU A 189 -12.29 -4.24 4.82
N MET A 190 -11.30 -4.60 4.00
CA MET A 190 -11.52 -5.49 2.87
C MET A 190 -12.14 -6.81 3.31
N GLY A 191 -11.59 -7.43 4.36
CA GLY A 191 -12.12 -8.67 4.94
C GLY A 191 -13.52 -8.51 5.52
N ALA A 192 -13.80 -7.41 6.21
CA ALA A 192 -15.10 -7.11 6.77
C ALA A 192 -16.17 -6.96 5.66
N VAL A 193 -15.86 -6.24 4.59
CA VAL A 193 -16.76 -6.10 3.42
C VAL A 193 -16.96 -7.45 2.73
N SER A 194 -15.89 -8.21 2.52
CA SER A 194 -15.96 -9.55 1.94
C SER A 194 -16.88 -10.46 2.75
N GLY A 195 -16.71 -10.52 4.08
CA GLY A 195 -17.53 -11.33 4.96
C GLY A 195 -19.00 -10.88 5.03
N ALA A 196 -19.23 -9.56 5.07
CA ALA A 196 -20.59 -9.02 5.07
C ALA A 196 -21.37 -9.34 3.78
N VAL A 197 -20.69 -9.29 2.63
CA VAL A 197 -21.31 -9.60 1.33
C VAL A 197 -21.52 -11.11 1.16
N SER A 198 -20.52 -11.93 1.48
CA SER A 198 -20.63 -13.39 1.38
C SER A 198 -21.67 -13.98 2.33
N GLY A 199 -21.87 -13.38 3.50
CA GLY A 199 -22.89 -13.79 4.48
C GLY A 199 -24.31 -13.32 4.16
N ASN A 200 -24.52 -12.49 3.11
CA ASN A 200 -25.83 -11.93 2.79
C ASN A 200 -26.52 -12.71 1.66
N ALA A 201 -27.46 -13.59 2.05
CA ALA A 201 -28.20 -14.42 1.09
C ALA A 201 -28.99 -13.61 0.02
N LYS A 202 -29.47 -12.40 0.36
CA LYS A 202 -30.19 -11.55 -0.60
C LYS A 202 -29.25 -11.03 -1.69
N ILE A 203 -28.04 -10.61 -1.31
CA ILE A 203 -27.04 -10.15 -2.27
C ILE A 203 -26.57 -11.33 -3.12
N ALA A 204 -26.30 -12.49 -2.52
CA ALA A 204 -25.90 -13.70 -3.24
C ALA A 204 -26.94 -14.13 -4.27
N ALA A 205 -28.23 -14.03 -3.96
CA ALA A 205 -29.31 -14.35 -4.89
C ALA A 205 -29.37 -13.44 -6.12
N SER A 206 -28.85 -12.20 -6.02
CA SER A 206 -28.78 -11.25 -7.14
C SER A 206 -27.67 -11.57 -8.14
N PHE A 207 -26.71 -12.45 -7.78
CA PHE A 207 -25.57 -12.84 -8.60
C PHE A 207 -25.44 -14.37 -8.69
N PRO A 208 -26.39 -15.07 -9.36
CA PRO A 208 -26.48 -16.53 -9.35
C PRO A 208 -25.25 -17.23 -9.98
N ASN A 209 -24.46 -16.50 -10.78
CA ASN A 209 -23.27 -17.03 -11.46
C ASN A 209 -22.00 -17.00 -10.59
N LEU A 210 -22.05 -16.40 -9.40
CA LEU A 210 -20.93 -16.30 -8.49
C LEU A 210 -21.20 -17.06 -7.20
N THR A 211 -20.20 -17.76 -6.70
CA THR A 211 -20.29 -18.30 -5.34
C THR A 211 -20.27 -17.17 -4.30
N ALA A 212 -20.77 -17.42 -3.09
CA ALA A 212 -20.76 -16.43 -2.02
C ALA A 212 -19.33 -15.92 -1.72
N ASP A 213 -18.33 -16.80 -1.72
CA ASP A 213 -16.91 -16.46 -1.53
C ASP A 213 -16.38 -15.58 -2.67
N GLN A 214 -16.68 -15.92 -3.92
CA GLN A 214 -16.29 -15.12 -5.09
C GLN A 214 -16.88 -13.71 -5.02
N LEU A 215 -18.16 -13.61 -4.73
CA LEU A 215 -18.87 -12.34 -4.62
C LEU A 215 -18.31 -11.50 -3.48
N GLY A 216 -18.07 -12.10 -2.31
CA GLY A 216 -17.49 -11.43 -1.17
C GLY A 216 -16.09 -10.87 -1.47
N LEU A 217 -15.19 -11.72 -1.99
CA LEU A 217 -13.81 -11.31 -2.30
C LEU A 217 -13.75 -10.24 -3.39
N LYS A 218 -14.55 -10.35 -4.46
CA LYS A 218 -14.65 -9.32 -5.50
C LYS A 218 -15.16 -8.00 -4.94
N SER A 219 -16.16 -8.04 -4.06
CA SER A 219 -16.72 -6.85 -3.41
C SER A 219 -15.70 -6.18 -2.48
N GLY A 220 -14.92 -6.97 -1.71
CA GLY A 220 -13.83 -6.47 -0.88
C GLY A 220 -12.75 -5.76 -1.70
N MET A 221 -12.35 -6.33 -2.85
CA MET A 221 -11.40 -5.70 -3.77
C MET A 221 -11.95 -4.40 -4.35
N LEU A 222 -13.22 -4.38 -4.80
CA LEU A 222 -13.87 -3.17 -5.31
C LEU A 222 -13.93 -2.07 -4.25
N PHE A 223 -14.32 -2.41 -3.03
CA PHE A 223 -14.33 -1.47 -1.91
C PHE A 223 -12.94 -0.88 -1.67
N SER A 224 -11.90 -1.70 -1.74
CA SER A 224 -10.53 -1.25 -1.46
C SER A 224 -10.01 -0.21 -2.47
N ALA A 225 -10.62 -0.07 -3.64
CA ALA A 225 -10.33 1.00 -4.60
C ALA A 225 -10.61 2.41 -4.03
N VAL A 226 -11.35 2.52 -2.94
CA VAL A 226 -11.59 3.80 -2.23
C VAL A 226 -10.30 4.41 -1.71
N PHE A 227 -9.34 3.61 -1.25
CA PHE A 227 -8.08 4.11 -0.70
C PHE A 227 -7.23 4.86 -1.75
N PRO A 228 -6.90 4.26 -2.92
CA PRO A 228 -6.19 5.01 -3.96
C PRO A 228 -7.03 6.16 -4.55
N ALA A 229 -8.36 6.12 -4.49
CA ALA A 229 -9.19 7.26 -4.87
C ALA A 229 -8.99 8.46 -3.91
N PHE A 230 -8.90 8.23 -2.60
CA PHE A 230 -8.53 9.27 -1.64
C PHE A 230 -7.10 9.80 -1.87
N ILE A 231 -6.15 8.93 -2.28
CA ILE A 231 -4.80 9.39 -2.64
C ILE A 231 -4.89 10.32 -3.85
N LEU A 232 -5.60 9.92 -4.90
CA LEU A 232 -5.75 10.73 -6.12
C LEU A 232 -6.32 12.12 -5.79
N ILE A 233 -7.41 12.16 -5.03
CA ILE A 233 -8.03 13.42 -4.61
C ILE A 233 -7.07 14.24 -3.73
N GLY A 234 -6.45 13.62 -2.74
CA GLY A 234 -5.57 14.30 -1.81
C GLY A 234 -4.32 14.89 -2.48
N VAL A 235 -3.73 14.18 -3.46
CA VAL A 235 -2.57 14.70 -4.23
C VAL A 235 -2.99 15.89 -5.13
N LEU A 236 -4.21 15.90 -5.65
CA LEU A 236 -4.72 17.02 -6.44
C LEU A 236 -5.07 18.25 -5.59
N LEU A 237 -5.23 18.08 -4.27
CA LEU A 237 -5.50 19.17 -3.33
C LEU A 237 -4.22 19.76 -2.70
N LEU A 238 -3.06 19.11 -2.87
CA LEU A 238 -1.74 19.59 -2.43
C LEU A 238 -1.04 20.39 -3.49
#